data_42ae8e205f591cb0e9eff8a3b73a365b
#
_entry.id   42ae8e205f591cb0e9eff8a3b73a365b
#
_cell.length_a   1.000
_cell.length_b   1.000
_cell.length_c   1.000
_cell.angle_alpha   90.00
_cell.angle_beta   90.00
_cell.angle_gamma   90.00
#
_symmetry.space_group_name_H-M   'P 1'
#
loop_
_entity.id
_entity.type
_entity.pdbx_description
1 polymer ?
#
loop_
_entity_poly.entity_id
_entity_poly.type
_entity_poly.pdbx_seq_one_letter_code
_entity_poly.pdbx_strand_id
1 'polypeptide(L)'
;WVVDGENIKLKTAIQNTGKMSTGLALDSKGKRLYTTNADGELITIDTADNKILSRKKLLDDGKEHFFINISLDTARQRAFITDSKAAEVLVVDTRNGNILAKVAAPESLAVLFNSARNEAYVTHRQAGKVSVIDAKSYKVVKTFDTPTHPNSLALSADGKTLYVSVK
;
A
#
# COMPACT_ATOMS: atom_id res chain seq x y z
N TRP A 1 3.05 -16.54 -3.70
CA TRP A 1 4.09 -17.58 -3.56
C TRP A 1 5.03 -17.21 -2.43
N VAL A 2 5.39 -18.21 -1.63
CA VAL A 2 6.41 -18.11 -0.59
C VAL A 2 7.63 -18.85 -1.07
N VAL A 3 8.73 -18.14 -1.18
CA VAL A 3 10.00 -18.67 -1.74
C VAL A 3 11.05 -18.63 -0.64
N ASP A 4 11.86 -19.67 -0.58
CA ASP A 4 13.06 -19.69 0.25
C ASP A 4 14.09 -18.74 -0.36
N GLY A 5 14.53 -17.73 0.41
CA GLY A 5 15.47 -16.72 -0.07
C GLY A 5 16.91 -17.21 -0.21
N GLU A 6 17.30 -18.28 0.46
CA GLU A 6 18.64 -18.83 0.37
C GLU A 6 18.78 -19.78 -0.82
N ASN A 7 17.80 -20.65 -1.02
CA ASN A 7 17.84 -21.71 -2.02
C ASN A 7 17.03 -21.40 -3.28
N ILE A 8 16.29 -20.29 -3.28
CA ILE A 8 15.38 -19.86 -4.37
C ILE A 8 14.38 -20.97 -4.75
N LYS A 9 13.89 -21.69 -3.75
CA LYS A 9 12.92 -22.76 -3.93
C LYS A 9 11.53 -22.33 -3.46
N LEU A 10 10.52 -22.71 -4.22
CA LEU A 10 9.13 -22.53 -3.82
C LEU A 10 8.85 -23.35 -2.57
N LYS A 11 8.47 -22.70 -1.46
CA LYS A 11 8.01 -23.34 -0.24
C LYS A 11 6.52 -23.68 -0.31
N THR A 12 5.71 -22.72 -0.70
CA THR A 12 4.27 -22.90 -0.82
C THR A 12 3.63 -21.79 -1.67
N ALA A 13 2.40 -22.01 -2.08
CA ALA A 13 1.57 -21.00 -2.71
C ALA A 13 0.34 -20.74 -1.83
N ILE A 14 0.16 -19.50 -1.40
CA ILE A 14 -1.02 -19.07 -0.66
C ILE A 14 -2.16 -18.90 -1.67
N GLN A 15 -3.17 -19.74 -1.57
CA GLN A 15 -4.33 -19.72 -2.46
C GLN A 15 -5.39 -18.74 -1.97
N ASN A 16 -6.37 -18.42 -2.84
CA ASN A 16 -7.53 -17.60 -2.49
C ASN A 16 -7.19 -16.16 -2.04
N THR A 17 -6.17 -15.55 -2.64
CA THR A 17 -5.82 -14.14 -2.39
C THR A 17 -6.63 -13.16 -3.26
N GLY A 18 -7.70 -13.62 -3.90
CA GLY A 18 -8.56 -12.79 -4.75
C GLY A 18 -8.01 -12.60 -6.17
N LYS A 19 -8.66 -11.74 -6.93
CA LYS A 19 -8.30 -11.46 -8.32
C LYS A 19 -7.14 -10.48 -8.37
N MET A 20 -6.08 -10.84 -9.08
CA MET A 20 -4.93 -9.97 -9.30
C MET A 20 -4.39 -9.38 -7.99
N SER A 21 -3.78 -10.20 -7.12
CA SER A 21 -3.06 -9.70 -5.95
C SER A 21 -1.91 -8.77 -6.40
N THR A 22 -1.91 -7.55 -5.94
CA THR A 22 -1.04 -6.46 -6.43
C THR A 22 -0.13 -5.92 -5.33
N GLY A 23 -0.69 -5.21 -4.36
CA GLY A 23 0.07 -4.66 -3.25
C GLY A 23 0.52 -5.75 -2.26
N LEU A 24 1.74 -5.62 -1.73
CA LEU A 24 2.27 -6.55 -0.73
C LEU A 24 3.08 -5.76 0.31
N ALA A 25 2.76 -5.93 1.59
CA ALA A 25 3.47 -5.26 2.67
C ALA A 25 3.61 -6.18 3.90
N LEU A 26 4.82 -6.21 4.46
CA LEU A 26 5.18 -7.09 5.57
C LEU A 26 5.32 -6.32 6.88
N ASP A 27 4.58 -6.74 7.90
CA ASP A 27 4.85 -6.43 9.30
C ASP A 27 5.62 -7.60 9.93
N SER A 28 6.94 -7.51 9.90
CA SER A 28 7.81 -8.57 10.43
C SER A 28 7.66 -8.77 11.93
N LYS A 29 7.42 -7.70 12.71
CA LYS A 29 7.24 -7.78 14.16
C LYS A 29 5.90 -8.40 14.53
N GLY A 30 4.84 -8.00 13.83
CA GLY A 30 3.50 -8.56 14.02
C GLY A 30 3.30 -9.93 13.37
N LYS A 31 4.29 -10.42 12.61
CA LYS A 31 4.19 -11.67 11.83
C LYS A 31 2.96 -11.68 10.90
N ARG A 32 2.72 -10.55 10.23
CA ARG A 32 1.60 -10.34 9.33
C ARG A 32 2.07 -9.88 7.97
N LEU A 33 1.56 -10.53 6.95
CA LEU A 33 1.67 -10.09 5.56
C LEU A 33 0.32 -9.57 5.11
N TYR A 34 0.31 -8.40 4.51
CA TYR A 34 -0.90 -7.78 3.96
C TYR A 34 -0.79 -7.76 2.44
N THR A 35 -1.87 -8.13 1.77
CA THR A 35 -1.98 -7.98 0.32
C THR A 35 -3.31 -7.35 -0.07
N THR A 36 -3.30 -6.65 -1.17
CA THR A 36 -4.46 -6.03 -1.79
C THR A 36 -4.73 -6.65 -3.15
N ASN A 37 -5.92 -6.47 -3.70
CA ASN A 37 -6.30 -7.08 -4.96
C ASN A 37 -7.28 -6.20 -5.79
N ALA A 38 -7.62 -6.69 -6.97
CA ALA A 38 -8.56 -6.03 -7.88
C ALA A 38 -10.04 -6.17 -7.47
N ASP A 39 -10.34 -6.95 -6.44
CA ASP A 39 -11.68 -7.09 -5.89
C ASP A 39 -11.97 -6.04 -4.80
N GLY A 40 -11.01 -5.15 -4.51
CA GLY A 40 -11.15 -4.13 -3.47
C GLY A 40 -11.01 -4.68 -2.05
N GLU A 41 -10.18 -5.70 -1.89
CA GLU A 41 -9.99 -6.38 -0.60
C GLU A 41 -8.63 -6.11 0.01
N LEU A 42 -8.59 -6.08 1.34
CA LEU A 42 -7.40 -6.21 2.16
C LEU A 42 -7.38 -7.62 2.77
N ILE A 43 -6.33 -8.37 2.50
CA ILE A 43 -6.13 -9.72 3.00
C ILE A 43 -4.96 -9.72 3.97
N THR A 44 -5.18 -10.29 5.15
CA THR A 44 -4.16 -10.46 6.18
C THR A 44 -3.76 -11.93 6.26
N ILE A 45 -2.46 -12.19 6.23
CA ILE A 45 -1.88 -13.53 6.21
C ILE A 45 -0.94 -13.66 7.41
N ASP A 46 -1.01 -14.77 8.13
CA ASP A 46 -0.01 -15.14 9.13
C ASP A 46 1.27 -15.63 8.44
N THR A 47 2.42 -15.07 8.80
CA THR A 47 3.70 -15.47 8.19
C THR A 47 4.34 -16.71 8.85
N ALA A 48 3.80 -17.19 9.96
CA ALA A 48 4.31 -18.39 10.62
C ALA A 48 3.85 -19.67 9.89
N ASP A 49 2.59 -19.71 9.46
CA ASP A 49 2.00 -20.87 8.79
C ASP A 49 1.45 -20.58 7.39
N ASN A 50 1.59 -19.32 6.93
CA ASN A 50 1.15 -18.83 5.62
C ASN A 50 -0.36 -18.95 5.38
N LYS A 51 -1.17 -18.87 6.44
CA LYS A 51 -2.62 -18.93 6.35
C LYS A 51 -3.26 -17.56 6.29
N ILE A 52 -4.34 -17.44 5.53
CA ILE A 52 -5.18 -16.25 5.52
C ILE A 52 -5.92 -16.16 6.86
N LEU A 53 -5.68 -15.07 7.59
CA LEU A 53 -6.36 -14.76 8.85
C LEU A 53 -7.66 -14.00 8.64
N SER A 54 -7.65 -13.08 7.68
CA SER A 54 -8.83 -12.29 7.36
C SER A 54 -8.83 -11.85 5.91
N ARG A 55 -10.04 -11.67 5.40
CA ARG A 55 -10.35 -11.05 4.12
C ARG A 55 -11.39 -9.98 4.36
N LYS A 56 -11.09 -8.76 3.99
CA LYS A 56 -11.96 -7.60 4.18
C LYS A 56 -12.17 -6.88 2.86
N LYS A 57 -13.41 -6.89 2.35
CA LYS A 57 -13.80 -5.92 1.33
C LYS A 57 -13.90 -4.56 2.02
N LEU A 58 -13.06 -3.60 1.60
CA LEU A 58 -12.92 -2.33 2.31
C LEU A 58 -14.06 -1.37 1.98
N LEU A 59 -14.60 -1.43 0.77
CA LEU A 59 -15.67 -0.57 0.28
C LEU A 59 -16.80 -1.42 -0.31
N ASP A 60 -18.03 -1.09 0.04
CA ASP A 60 -19.25 -1.68 -0.51
C ASP A 60 -20.22 -0.56 -0.92
N ASP A 61 -19.74 0.28 -1.83
CA ASP A 61 -20.45 1.47 -2.33
C ASP A 61 -21.00 1.31 -3.76
N GLY A 62 -20.98 0.07 -4.26
CA GLY A 62 -21.45 -0.26 -5.61
C GLY A 62 -20.50 0.15 -6.74
N LYS A 63 -19.31 0.64 -6.41
CA LYS A 63 -18.29 1.04 -7.38
C LYS A 63 -17.23 -0.03 -7.59
N GLU A 64 -16.51 0.08 -8.69
CA GLU A 64 -15.31 -0.71 -8.92
C GLU A 64 -14.13 -0.11 -8.14
N HIS A 65 -13.37 -0.96 -7.47
CA HIS A 65 -12.16 -0.63 -6.77
C HIS A 65 -11.01 -1.49 -7.29
N PHE A 66 -9.83 -0.88 -7.43
CA PHE A 66 -8.62 -1.61 -7.78
C PHE A 66 -7.46 -1.13 -6.91
N PHE A 67 -7.17 -1.89 -5.89
CA PHE A 67 -6.08 -1.59 -4.96
C PHE A 67 -4.76 -2.06 -5.53
N ILE A 68 -3.91 -1.12 -5.93
CA ILE A 68 -2.65 -1.41 -6.63
C ILE A 68 -1.48 -1.59 -5.67
N ASN A 69 -1.38 -0.73 -4.67
CA ASN A 69 -0.21 -0.70 -3.81
C ASN A 69 -0.61 -0.46 -2.35
N ILE A 70 0.23 -0.91 -1.42
CA ILE A 70 0.01 -0.79 0.03
C ILE A 70 1.31 -0.46 0.74
N SER A 71 1.26 0.44 1.71
CA SER A 71 2.37 0.73 2.62
C SER A 71 1.88 0.82 4.06
N LEU A 72 2.67 0.32 5.02
CA LEU A 72 2.27 0.16 6.42
C LEU A 72 2.89 1.23 7.32
N ASP A 73 2.08 1.75 8.23
CA ASP A 73 2.51 2.32 9.49
C ASP A 73 2.22 1.28 10.60
N THR A 74 3.18 0.39 10.81
CA THR A 74 3.03 -0.72 11.77
C THR A 74 2.91 -0.22 13.21
N ALA A 75 3.54 0.92 13.53
CA ALA A 75 3.48 1.50 14.88
C ALA A 75 2.07 1.95 15.24
N ARG A 76 1.27 2.41 14.28
CA ARG A 76 -0.12 2.84 14.48
C ARG A 76 -1.14 1.86 13.91
N GLN A 77 -0.67 0.70 13.46
CA GLN A 77 -1.51 -0.38 12.91
C GLN A 77 -2.46 0.12 11.80
N ARG A 78 -1.90 0.86 10.84
CA ARG A 78 -2.65 1.36 9.69
C ARG A 78 -1.90 1.13 8.39
N ALA A 79 -2.65 1.07 7.32
CA ALA A 79 -2.16 0.94 5.95
C ALA A 79 -2.61 2.12 5.11
N PHE A 80 -1.75 2.54 4.18
CA PHE A 80 -2.07 3.44 3.08
C PHE A 80 -2.19 2.59 1.82
N ILE A 81 -3.33 2.65 1.14
CA ILE A 81 -3.65 1.80 -0.03
C ILE A 81 -4.06 2.69 -1.18
N THR A 82 -3.40 2.56 -2.33
CA THR A 82 -3.81 3.28 -3.55
C THR A 82 -4.97 2.55 -4.22
N ASP A 83 -6.06 3.27 -4.46
CA ASP A 83 -7.19 2.82 -5.26
C ASP A 83 -7.19 3.59 -6.60
N SER A 84 -6.75 2.92 -7.64
CA SER A 84 -6.63 3.55 -8.97
C SER A 84 -7.97 3.81 -9.65
N LYS A 85 -9.01 3.07 -9.30
CA LYS A 85 -10.36 3.25 -9.87
C LYS A 85 -11.10 4.41 -9.22
N ALA A 86 -11.01 4.52 -7.89
CA ALA A 86 -11.63 5.62 -7.16
C ALA A 86 -10.77 6.88 -7.14
N ALA A 87 -9.53 6.85 -7.65
CA ALA A 87 -8.58 7.96 -7.61
C ALA A 87 -8.31 8.47 -6.18
N GLU A 88 -8.14 7.54 -5.25
CA GLU A 88 -7.98 7.81 -3.82
C GLU A 88 -6.81 7.02 -3.22
N VAL A 89 -6.30 7.52 -2.11
CA VAL A 89 -5.56 6.71 -1.12
C VAL A 89 -6.48 6.48 0.06
N LEU A 90 -6.72 5.21 0.36
CA LEU A 90 -7.41 4.80 1.57
C LEU A 90 -6.42 4.69 2.72
N VAL A 91 -6.78 5.26 3.87
CA VAL A 91 -6.07 4.99 5.13
C VAL A 91 -6.94 4.05 5.95
N VAL A 92 -6.40 2.87 6.28
CA VAL A 92 -7.16 1.76 6.81
C VAL A 92 -6.55 1.27 8.12
N ASP A 93 -7.37 1.01 9.14
CA ASP A 93 -6.94 0.31 10.34
C ASP A 93 -6.73 -1.17 10.02
N THR A 94 -5.51 -1.66 10.18
CA THR A 94 -5.14 -3.04 9.80
C THR A 94 -5.72 -4.11 10.72
N ARG A 95 -6.23 -3.73 11.90
CA ARG A 95 -6.83 -4.67 12.87
C ARG A 95 -8.23 -5.11 12.47
N ASN A 96 -8.99 -4.20 11.90
CA ASN A 96 -10.42 -4.41 11.66
C ASN A 96 -10.87 -4.07 10.22
N GLY A 97 -10.01 -3.43 9.42
CA GLY A 97 -10.33 -3.00 8.06
C GLY A 97 -11.16 -1.72 7.97
N ASN A 98 -11.34 -0.99 9.08
CA ASN A 98 -12.07 0.26 9.05
C ASN A 98 -11.29 1.34 8.29
N ILE A 99 -11.99 2.08 7.44
CA ILE A 99 -11.42 3.23 6.73
C ILE A 99 -11.34 4.40 7.69
N LEU A 100 -10.11 4.88 7.93
CA LEU A 100 -9.82 6.03 8.78
C LEU A 100 -9.90 7.34 7.99
N ALA A 101 -9.53 7.29 6.72
CA ALA A 101 -9.61 8.44 5.81
C ALA A 101 -9.57 8.00 4.35
N LYS A 102 -10.09 8.88 3.49
CA LYS A 102 -9.95 8.84 2.03
C LYS A 102 -9.26 10.13 1.59
N VAL A 103 -8.19 10.01 0.85
CA VAL A 103 -7.40 11.15 0.37
C VAL A 103 -7.44 11.14 -1.15
N ALA A 104 -7.92 12.23 -1.76
CA ALA A 104 -7.94 12.35 -3.21
C ALA A 104 -6.53 12.22 -3.79
N ALA A 105 -6.35 11.28 -4.70
CA ALA A 105 -5.07 10.95 -5.32
C ALA A 105 -5.29 10.45 -6.76
N PRO A 106 -5.64 11.35 -7.70
CA PRO A 106 -5.88 10.95 -9.07
C PRO A 106 -4.65 10.28 -9.67
N GLU A 107 -4.88 9.23 -10.47
CA GLU A 107 -3.83 8.47 -11.18
C GLU A 107 -2.76 7.87 -10.24
N SER A 108 -3.12 7.65 -8.97
CA SER A 108 -2.20 7.10 -7.99
C SER A 108 -1.76 5.68 -8.37
N LEU A 109 -0.46 5.43 -8.22
CA LEU A 109 0.12 4.13 -8.49
C LEU A 109 0.85 3.57 -7.27
N ALA A 110 1.90 4.22 -6.81
CA ALA A 110 2.65 3.81 -5.64
C ALA A 110 2.33 4.68 -4.43
N VAL A 111 2.35 4.07 -3.25
CA VAL A 111 2.33 4.75 -1.97
C VAL A 111 3.44 4.23 -1.08
N LEU A 112 4.12 5.12 -0.34
CA LEU A 112 5.18 4.76 0.58
C LEU A 112 5.09 5.59 1.86
N PHE A 113 4.94 4.93 3.00
CA PHE A 113 4.91 5.59 4.31
C PHE A 113 6.33 5.78 4.84
N ASN A 114 6.61 6.98 5.31
CA ASN A 114 7.86 7.38 5.97
C ASN A 114 7.60 7.55 7.48
N SER A 115 8.04 6.59 8.27
CA SER A 115 7.85 6.62 9.72
C SER A 115 8.66 7.73 10.42
N ALA A 116 9.81 8.10 9.87
CA ALA A 116 10.66 9.15 10.44
C ALA A 116 10.03 10.53 10.33
N ARG A 117 9.22 10.77 9.31
CA ARG A 117 8.55 12.05 9.05
C ARG A 117 7.05 12.01 9.33
N ASN A 118 6.48 10.85 9.58
CA ASN A 118 5.04 10.61 9.67
C ASN A 118 4.28 11.16 8.44
N GLU A 119 4.79 10.84 7.27
CA GLU A 119 4.27 11.26 5.95
C GLU A 119 4.07 10.04 5.06
N ALA A 120 3.13 10.10 4.14
CA ALA A 120 3.01 9.14 3.04
C ALA A 120 3.20 9.85 1.70
N TYR A 121 4.00 9.25 0.83
CA TYR A 121 4.27 9.76 -0.52
C TYR A 121 3.44 8.97 -1.52
N VAL A 122 2.86 9.65 -2.50
CA VAL A 122 1.98 9.06 -3.51
C VAL A 122 2.38 9.54 -4.89
N THR A 123 2.63 8.61 -5.81
CA THR A 123 2.90 8.96 -7.21
C THR A 123 1.62 9.18 -7.99
N HIS A 124 1.58 10.23 -8.82
CA HIS A 124 0.52 10.53 -9.80
C HIS A 124 1.10 10.34 -11.20
N ARG A 125 0.82 9.20 -11.80
CA ARG A 125 1.59 8.70 -12.94
C ARG A 125 1.51 9.61 -14.17
N GLN A 126 0.32 9.97 -14.62
CA GLN A 126 0.16 10.79 -15.84
C GLN A 126 0.46 12.26 -15.59
N ALA A 127 0.13 12.74 -14.39
CA ALA A 127 0.39 14.11 -14.00
C ALA A 127 1.89 14.42 -13.77
N GLY A 128 2.77 13.40 -13.69
CA GLY A 128 4.19 13.61 -13.40
C GLY A 128 4.43 14.27 -12.05
N LYS A 129 3.78 13.78 -10.99
CA LYS A 129 3.83 14.40 -9.67
C LYS A 129 3.95 13.38 -8.56
N VAL A 130 4.46 13.84 -7.42
CA VAL A 130 4.38 13.13 -6.14
C VAL A 130 3.73 14.04 -5.11
N SER A 131 2.70 13.54 -4.43
CA SER A 131 2.08 14.21 -3.30
C SER A 131 2.60 13.68 -1.98
N VAL A 132 2.67 14.57 -0.99
CA VAL A 132 3.00 14.27 0.40
C VAL A 132 1.74 14.40 1.22
N ILE A 133 1.32 13.32 1.86
CA ILE A 133 0.20 13.27 2.77
C ILE A 133 0.74 13.30 4.20
N ASP A 134 0.34 14.30 4.99
CA ASP A 134 0.58 14.28 6.43
C ASP A 134 -0.26 13.16 7.07
N ALA A 135 0.40 12.22 7.70
CA ALA A 135 -0.24 11.04 8.22
C ALA A 135 -0.97 11.24 9.57
N LYS A 136 -0.97 12.46 10.11
CA LYS A 136 -1.77 12.84 11.28
C LYS A 136 -3.11 13.43 10.86
N SER A 137 -3.09 14.36 9.91
CA SER A 137 -4.28 15.06 9.43
C SER A 137 -4.94 14.38 8.22
N TYR A 138 -4.24 13.46 7.56
CA TYR A 138 -4.64 12.81 6.31
C TYR A 138 -4.90 13.81 5.17
N LYS A 139 -4.14 14.90 5.16
CA LYS A 139 -4.25 15.93 4.11
C LYS A 139 -2.99 15.94 3.25
N VAL A 140 -3.16 16.24 1.97
CA VAL A 140 -2.02 16.56 1.10
C VAL A 140 -1.47 17.91 1.57
N VAL A 141 -0.20 17.91 1.99
CA VAL A 141 0.50 19.11 2.50
C VAL A 141 1.49 19.67 1.51
N LYS A 142 1.91 18.86 0.54
CA LYS A 142 2.86 19.25 -0.50
C LYS A 142 2.68 18.40 -1.75
N THR A 143 2.95 18.97 -2.90
CA THR A 143 3.08 18.25 -4.17
C THR A 143 4.31 18.81 -4.89
N PHE A 144 5.08 17.96 -5.55
CA PHE A 144 6.21 18.36 -6.38
C PHE A 144 6.20 17.64 -7.72
N ASP A 145 6.74 18.30 -8.72
CA ASP A 145 6.81 17.78 -10.08
C ASP A 145 7.96 16.77 -10.22
N THR A 146 7.74 15.78 -11.03
CA THR A 146 8.75 14.80 -11.47
C THR A 146 8.72 14.76 -13.02
N PRO A 147 9.73 14.22 -13.67
CA PRO A 147 9.57 13.79 -15.06
C PRO A 147 8.35 12.86 -15.20
N THR A 148 7.82 12.74 -16.40
CA THR A 148 6.60 11.97 -16.68
C THR A 148 6.66 10.54 -16.11
N HIS A 149 5.50 10.03 -15.71
CA HIS A 149 5.27 8.66 -15.27
C HIS A 149 6.09 8.21 -14.05
N PRO A 150 6.01 8.91 -12.89
CA PRO A 150 6.58 8.40 -11.66
C PRO A 150 5.90 7.07 -11.30
N ASN A 151 6.71 6.06 -11.01
CA ASN A 151 6.24 4.68 -10.94
C ASN A 151 6.41 4.06 -9.55
N SER A 152 7.63 4.05 -9.02
CA SER A 152 7.95 3.41 -7.75
C SER A 152 8.66 4.38 -6.81
N LEU A 153 8.56 4.10 -5.53
CA LEU A 153 9.13 4.91 -4.46
C LEU A 153 10.02 4.05 -3.56
N ALA A 154 11.13 4.61 -3.14
CA ALA A 154 11.98 4.03 -2.10
C ALA A 154 12.54 5.13 -1.19
N LEU A 155 12.81 4.79 0.07
CA LEU A 155 13.41 5.70 1.04
C LEU A 155 14.83 5.24 1.39
N SER A 156 15.70 6.21 1.65
CA SER A 156 16.93 5.93 2.38
C SER A 156 16.63 5.39 3.79
N ALA A 157 17.57 4.66 4.38
CA ALA A 157 17.39 4.04 5.69
C ALA A 157 17.04 5.04 6.80
N ASP A 158 17.53 6.28 6.69
CA ASP A 158 17.24 7.35 7.64
C ASP A 158 15.95 8.14 7.33
N GLY A 159 15.25 7.79 6.25
CA GLY A 159 14.01 8.43 5.80
C GLY A 159 14.16 9.86 5.27
N LYS A 160 15.40 10.34 5.05
CA LYS A 160 15.63 11.73 4.61
C LYS A 160 15.60 11.90 3.10
N THR A 161 15.89 10.84 2.34
CA THR A 161 15.92 10.88 0.88
C THR A 161 14.82 9.98 0.32
N LEU A 162 14.01 10.55 -0.56
CA LEU A 162 13.01 9.82 -1.33
C LEU A 162 13.54 9.61 -2.76
N TYR A 163 13.63 8.38 -3.18
CA TYR A 163 13.94 8.00 -4.56
C TYR A 163 12.64 7.73 -5.30
N VAL A 164 12.54 8.29 -6.50
CA VAL A 164 11.37 8.13 -7.38
C VAL A 164 11.87 7.60 -8.71
N SER A 165 11.39 6.42 -9.13
CA SER A 165 11.64 5.96 -10.48
C SER A 165 10.65 6.61 -11.45
N VAL A 166 11.12 7.02 -12.60
CA VAL A 166 10.32 7.61 -13.68
C VAL A 166 10.56 6.85 -14.98
N LYS A 167 9.59 6.91 -15.90
CA LYS A 167 9.69 6.28 -17.20
C LYS A 167 9.80 7.32 -18.31
#